data_298343a1e988b61183abc6f30f921ccf
#
_entry.id   298343a1e988b61183abc6f30f921ccf
#
_cell.length_a   1.000
_cell.length_b   1.000
_cell.length_c   1.000
_cell.angle_alpha   90.00
_cell.angle_beta   90.00
_cell.angle_gamma   90.00
#
_symmetry.space_group_name_H-M   'P 1'
#
loop_
_entity.id
_entity.type
_entity.pdbx_description
1 polymer ?
#
loop_
_entity_poly.entity_id
_entity_poly.type
_entity_poly.pdbx_seq_one_letter_code
_entity_poly.pdbx_strand_id
1 'polypeptide(L)'
;MEFLEFEVPIKEILDQIDKCKSIENESDVDITKTYNLLQRKLVETKKDIYGNLSAWQRVQLSRHPNRPYTLDYINHICGDSFLELHGDRNVGDDKAMIGGLGKIEDQSFMFIGTQKGYNTKTRQYRNFGMANPEGYRKALRLMRQAEKFNIPIVTLIDTPGAFPGLEAEERGQGEAIARNIYEMMNIKVPIINIIIGEGASGGALGIGVGDKILMLENTWYSVISPESCSSILWRSWEHKEEAADALKLTAKDMLKNCLLYTSPSPR
;
A
#
# COMPACT_ATOMS: atom_id res chain seq x y z
N MET A 1 4.59 19.88 -3.07
CA MET A 1 4.80 18.58 -2.36
C MET A 1 4.10 18.72 -1.02
N GLU A 2 3.30 17.75 -0.60
CA GLU A 2 2.66 17.76 0.73
C GLU A 2 3.64 17.14 1.72
N PHE A 3 3.76 17.73 2.92
CA PHE A 3 4.66 17.24 3.97
C PHE A 3 3.86 16.95 5.22
N LEU A 4 4.17 15.84 5.88
CA LEU A 4 3.62 15.50 7.18
C LEU A 4 4.30 16.35 8.29
N GLU A 5 3.68 16.44 9.45
CA GLU A 5 4.17 17.27 10.54
C GLU A 5 5.62 16.95 10.94
N PHE A 6 5.96 15.68 11.02
CA PHE A 6 7.35 15.25 11.33
C PHE A 6 8.35 15.45 10.19
N GLU A 7 7.88 15.79 8.98
CA GLU A 7 8.72 16.10 7.81
C GLU A 7 9.02 17.59 7.66
N VAL A 8 8.48 18.46 8.53
CA VAL A 8 8.70 19.91 8.49
C VAL A 8 10.20 20.28 8.44
N PRO A 9 11.11 19.64 9.22
CA PRO A 9 12.54 19.95 9.11
C PRO A 9 13.14 19.64 7.72
N ILE A 10 12.62 18.62 7.02
CA ILE A 10 13.02 18.30 5.64
C ILE A 10 12.56 19.41 4.70
N LYS A 11 11.31 19.86 4.83
CA LYS A 11 10.73 20.95 4.05
C LYS A 11 11.54 22.22 4.19
N GLU A 12 11.90 22.62 5.42
CA GLU A 12 12.69 23.82 5.68
C GLU A 12 14.04 23.80 4.97
N ILE A 13 14.72 22.63 4.95
CA ILE A 13 15.99 22.48 4.24
C ILE A 13 15.79 22.54 2.72
N LEU A 14 14.73 21.95 2.20
CA LEU A 14 14.40 22.02 0.77
C LEU A 14 14.10 23.46 0.34
N ASP A 15 13.32 24.20 1.13
CA ASP A 15 13.04 25.63 0.88
C ASP A 15 14.32 26.47 0.89
N GLN A 16 15.31 26.14 1.74
CA GLN A 16 16.61 26.80 1.74
C GLN A 16 17.42 26.46 0.49
N ILE A 17 17.40 25.21 0.05
CA ILE A 17 18.07 24.76 -1.19
C ILE A 17 17.48 25.47 -2.41
N ASP A 18 16.16 25.60 -2.47
CA ASP A 18 15.49 26.27 -3.59
C ASP A 18 15.78 27.79 -3.60
N LYS A 19 15.86 28.44 -2.44
CA LYS A 19 16.33 29.83 -2.33
C LYS A 19 17.77 29.99 -2.79
N CYS A 20 18.67 29.07 -2.43
CA CYS A 20 20.05 29.10 -2.93
C CYS A 20 20.09 29.03 -4.46
N LYS A 21 19.35 28.12 -5.08
CA LYS A 21 19.28 28.02 -6.56
C LYS A 21 18.75 29.30 -7.23
N SER A 22 17.75 29.96 -6.61
CA SER A 22 17.22 31.22 -7.12
C SER A 22 18.29 32.34 -7.10
N ILE A 23 19.10 32.41 -6.03
CA ILE A 23 20.20 33.41 -5.89
C ILE A 23 21.28 33.13 -6.94
N GLU A 24 21.64 31.87 -7.20
CA GLU A 24 22.62 31.51 -8.24
C GLU A 24 22.17 31.95 -9.64
N ASN A 25 20.86 31.82 -9.94
CA ASN A 25 20.31 32.21 -11.22
C ASN A 25 20.19 33.73 -11.40
N GLU A 26 20.14 34.50 -10.30
CA GLU A 26 19.93 35.97 -10.30
C GLU A 26 21.23 36.76 -10.09
N SER A 27 22.31 36.11 -9.62
CA SER A 27 23.57 36.74 -9.29
C SER A 27 24.76 35.78 -9.50
N ASP A 28 25.91 36.39 -9.89
CA ASP A 28 27.18 35.63 -10.12
C ASP A 28 27.87 35.20 -8.79
N VAL A 29 27.11 34.86 -7.75
CA VAL A 29 27.63 34.46 -6.47
C VAL A 29 27.83 32.97 -6.40
N ASP A 30 29.04 32.49 -6.14
CA ASP A 30 29.36 31.08 -5.93
C ASP A 30 28.73 30.56 -4.61
N ILE A 31 27.64 29.84 -4.73
CA ILE A 31 26.92 29.22 -3.61
C ILE A 31 27.23 27.72 -3.43
N THR A 32 28.16 27.16 -4.21
CA THR A 32 28.46 25.72 -4.26
C THR A 32 28.71 25.13 -2.88
N LYS A 33 29.46 25.83 -2.01
CA LYS A 33 29.74 25.34 -0.65
C LYS A 33 28.48 25.25 0.21
N THR A 34 27.65 26.28 0.18
CA THR A 34 26.38 26.35 0.94
C THR A 34 25.40 25.30 0.44
N TYR A 35 25.25 25.14 -0.87
CA TYR A 35 24.44 24.13 -1.49
C TYR A 35 24.86 22.70 -1.08
N ASN A 36 26.13 22.40 -1.14
CA ASN A 36 26.67 21.09 -0.75
C ASN A 36 26.47 20.81 0.75
N LEU A 37 26.58 21.82 1.60
CA LEU A 37 26.31 21.70 3.04
C LEU A 37 24.83 21.38 3.29
N LEU A 38 23.91 22.10 2.64
CA LEU A 38 22.46 21.87 2.75
C LEU A 38 22.08 20.47 2.23
N GLN A 39 22.67 20.01 1.14
CA GLN A 39 22.44 18.65 0.62
C GLN A 39 22.86 17.57 1.63
N ARG A 40 24.03 17.72 2.25
CA ARG A 40 24.47 16.78 3.31
C ARG A 40 23.51 16.81 4.49
N LYS A 41 23.14 18.00 4.97
CA LYS A 41 22.19 18.16 6.06
C LYS A 41 20.83 17.53 5.71
N LEU A 42 20.36 17.67 4.48
CA LEU A 42 19.12 17.05 4.00
C LEU A 42 19.18 15.51 4.10
N VAL A 43 20.29 14.91 3.65
CA VAL A 43 20.48 13.46 3.72
C VAL A 43 20.51 12.97 5.17
N GLU A 44 21.23 13.65 6.04
CA GLU A 44 21.33 13.33 7.47
C GLU A 44 19.97 13.47 8.15
N THR A 45 19.25 14.58 7.94
CA THR A 45 17.92 14.81 8.50
C THR A 45 16.90 13.77 8.02
N LYS A 46 16.92 13.42 6.74
CA LYS A 46 16.08 12.33 6.22
C LYS A 46 16.39 10.99 6.88
N LYS A 47 17.67 10.64 7.01
CA LYS A 47 18.09 9.40 7.66
C LYS A 47 17.64 9.34 9.12
N ASP A 48 17.76 10.45 9.82
CA ASP A 48 17.36 10.55 11.23
C ASP A 48 15.85 10.41 11.41
N ILE A 49 15.06 11.18 10.63
CA ILE A 49 13.61 11.17 10.72
C ILE A 49 13.05 9.80 10.32
N TYR A 50 13.39 9.29 9.13
CA TYR A 50 12.81 8.04 8.64
C TYR A 50 13.40 6.79 9.33
N GLY A 51 14.57 6.89 9.94
CA GLY A 51 15.15 5.83 10.76
C GLY A 51 14.46 5.65 12.12
N ASN A 52 13.84 6.71 12.65
CA ASN A 52 13.26 6.74 14.00
C ASN A 52 11.75 6.96 14.05
N LEU A 53 11.03 6.65 12.98
CA LEU A 53 9.58 6.81 12.92
C LEU A 53 8.86 5.95 13.97
N SER A 54 7.90 6.56 14.68
CA SER A 54 6.95 5.84 15.54
C SER A 54 5.99 4.96 14.70
N ALA A 55 5.27 4.07 15.34
CA ALA A 55 4.25 3.26 14.66
C ALA A 55 3.17 4.15 14.02
N TRP A 56 2.72 5.18 14.73
CA TRP A 56 1.75 6.14 14.20
C TRP A 56 2.29 6.93 13.00
N GLN A 57 3.52 7.41 13.05
CA GLN A 57 4.15 8.11 11.92
C GLN A 57 4.27 7.21 10.68
N ARG A 58 4.53 5.90 10.85
CA ARG A 58 4.49 4.94 9.74
C ARG A 58 3.08 4.77 9.16
N VAL A 59 2.05 4.78 10.02
CA VAL A 59 0.64 4.79 9.55
C VAL A 59 0.36 6.06 8.74
N GLN A 60 0.75 7.23 9.21
CA GLN A 60 0.59 8.49 8.49
C GLN A 60 1.33 8.46 7.14
N LEU A 61 2.58 8.01 7.13
CA LEU A 61 3.39 7.89 5.91
C LEU A 61 2.78 6.88 4.91
N SER A 62 2.20 5.79 5.41
CA SER A 62 1.50 4.81 4.56
C SER A 62 0.29 5.39 3.82
N ARG A 63 -0.26 6.49 4.30
CA ARG A 63 -1.42 7.21 3.74
C ARG A 63 -1.03 8.45 2.93
N HIS A 64 0.27 8.71 2.80
CA HIS A 64 0.76 9.90 2.13
C HIS A 64 0.28 9.95 0.67
N PRO A 65 -0.34 11.07 0.21
CA PRO A 65 -0.98 11.14 -1.11
C PRO A 65 -0.01 11.02 -2.30
N ASN A 66 1.27 11.33 -2.08
CA ASN A 66 2.30 11.24 -3.12
C ASN A 66 2.97 9.86 -3.19
N ARG A 67 2.47 8.86 -2.48
CA ARG A 67 2.95 7.49 -2.60
C ARG A 67 2.47 6.84 -3.90
N PRO A 68 3.28 5.95 -4.48
CA PRO A 68 2.80 5.11 -5.56
C PRO A 68 1.70 4.15 -5.06
N TYR A 69 0.69 3.93 -5.90
CA TYR A 69 -0.38 2.97 -5.69
C TYR A 69 -0.20 1.74 -6.58
N THR A 70 -1.09 0.78 -6.49
CA THR A 70 -1.02 -0.50 -7.20
C THR A 70 -0.71 -0.36 -8.69
N LEU A 71 -1.43 0.51 -9.40
CA LEU A 71 -1.19 0.72 -10.84
C LEU A 71 0.18 1.32 -11.15
N ASP A 72 0.73 2.15 -10.26
CA ASP A 72 2.06 2.72 -10.48
C ASP A 72 3.14 1.64 -10.41
N TYR A 73 3.02 0.74 -9.41
CA TYR A 73 3.92 -0.41 -9.30
C TYR A 73 3.80 -1.32 -10.53
N ILE A 74 2.57 -1.68 -10.91
CA ILE A 74 2.33 -2.55 -12.07
C ILE A 74 2.88 -1.91 -13.35
N ASN A 75 2.58 -0.65 -13.62
CA ASN A 75 3.05 0.05 -14.81
C ASN A 75 4.58 0.21 -14.83
N HIS A 76 5.20 0.43 -13.66
CA HIS A 76 6.66 0.53 -13.57
C HIS A 76 7.34 -0.83 -13.81
N ILE A 77 6.75 -1.91 -13.32
CA ILE A 77 7.31 -3.27 -13.42
C ILE A 77 7.05 -3.88 -14.80
N CYS A 78 5.83 -3.72 -15.31
CA CYS A 78 5.36 -4.42 -16.53
C CYS A 78 5.39 -3.55 -17.78
N GLY A 79 5.50 -2.22 -17.64
CA GLY A 79 5.39 -1.27 -18.76
C GLY A 79 4.11 -1.49 -19.56
N ASP A 80 4.22 -1.47 -20.88
CA ASP A 80 3.09 -1.64 -21.82
C ASP A 80 2.55 -3.08 -21.88
N SER A 81 3.16 -4.02 -21.19
CA SER A 81 2.74 -5.43 -21.23
C SER A 81 1.52 -5.72 -20.32
N PHE A 82 1.11 -4.77 -19.47
CA PHE A 82 -0.01 -4.98 -18.57
C PHE A 82 -1.36 -4.94 -19.29
N LEU A 83 -2.09 -6.02 -19.22
CA LEU A 83 -3.46 -6.16 -19.74
C LEU A 83 -4.43 -6.29 -18.56
N GLU A 84 -5.17 -5.21 -18.26
CA GLU A 84 -6.19 -5.23 -17.19
C GLU A 84 -7.40 -6.10 -17.57
N LEU A 85 -7.85 -6.92 -16.65
CA LEU A 85 -9.01 -7.80 -16.77
C LEU A 85 -10.13 -7.37 -15.83
N HIS A 86 -11.35 -7.24 -16.33
CA HIS A 86 -12.47 -6.64 -15.63
C HIS A 86 -13.59 -7.63 -15.28
N GLY A 87 -14.34 -7.28 -14.22
CA GLY A 87 -15.61 -7.91 -13.85
C GLY A 87 -15.50 -9.24 -13.11
N ASP A 88 -16.49 -9.52 -12.28
CA ASP A 88 -16.62 -10.75 -11.48
C ASP A 88 -17.40 -11.86 -12.21
N ARG A 89 -17.98 -11.57 -13.36
CA ARG A 89 -18.88 -12.45 -14.13
C ARG A 89 -20.21 -12.76 -13.40
N ASN A 90 -20.60 -11.90 -12.47
CA ASN A 90 -21.84 -12.04 -11.71
C ASN A 90 -22.59 -10.72 -11.62
N VAL A 91 -22.04 -9.74 -10.88
CA VAL A 91 -22.68 -8.43 -10.64
C VAL A 91 -22.06 -7.33 -11.50
N GLY A 92 -20.75 -7.20 -11.51
CA GLY A 92 -20.10 -6.11 -12.22
C GLY A 92 -18.57 -6.06 -12.08
N ASP A 93 -18.03 -4.86 -12.30
CA ASP A 93 -16.61 -4.59 -12.16
C ASP A 93 -16.36 -3.63 -10.98
N ASP A 94 -15.69 -4.11 -9.97
CA ASP A 94 -15.24 -3.29 -8.85
C ASP A 94 -14.04 -2.44 -9.25
N LYS A 95 -14.10 -1.14 -8.99
CA LYS A 95 -13.06 -0.18 -9.37
C LYS A 95 -11.93 -0.07 -8.36
N ALA A 96 -12.14 -0.51 -7.12
CA ALA A 96 -11.11 -0.58 -6.10
C ALA A 96 -10.19 -1.79 -6.28
N MET A 97 -10.69 -2.89 -6.88
CA MET A 97 -9.89 -4.07 -7.16
C MET A 97 -9.36 -4.04 -8.60
N ILE A 98 -8.05 -3.98 -8.76
CA ILE A 98 -7.34 -4.10 -10.04
C ILE A 98 -6.89 -5.53 -10.22
N GLY A 99 -6.90 -6.02 -11.44
CA GLY A 99 -6.30 -7.30 -11.77
C GLY A 99 -6.06 -7.48 -13.24
N GLY A 100 -4.99 -8.18 -13.60
CA GLY A 100 -4.61 -8.37 -15.00
C GLY A 100 -3.31 -9.15 -15.16
N LEU A 101 -2.98 -9.42 -16.41
CA LEU A 101 -1.73 -10.07 -16.82
C LEU A 101 -0.68 -9.02 -17.13
N GLY A 102 0.53 -9.24 -16.64
CA GLY A 102 1.70 -8.44 -17.00
C GLY A 102 2.93 -9.31 -17.12
N LYS A 103 3.99 -8.81 -17.75
CA LYS A 103 5.26 -9.51 -17.87
C LYS A 103 6.33 -8.86 -17.03
N ILE A 104 7.14 -9.67 -16.39
CA ILE A 104 8.43 -9.29 -15.83
C ILE A 104 9.47 -10.03 -16.67
N GLU A 105 10.27 -9.31 -17.43
CA GLU A 105 11.11 -9.89 -18.49
C GLU A 105 10.24 -10.73 -19.45
N ASP A 106 10.52 -12.01 -19.60
CA ASP A 106 9.77 -12.93 -20.48
C ASP A 106 8.70 -13.74 -19.75
N GLN A 107 8.60 -13.64 -18.43
CA GLN A 107 7.65 -14.41 -17.64
C GLN A 107 6.36 -13.65 -17.40
N SER A 108 5.21 -14.30 -17.65
CA SER A 108 3.89 -13.76 -17.33
C SER A 108 3.54 -13.94 -15.86
N PHE A 109 2.91 -12.91 -15.27
CA PHE A 109 2.38 -12.91 -13.92
C PHE A 109 0.93 -12.42 -13.92
N MET A 110 0.14 -12.95 -12.99
CA MET A 110 -1.17 -12.38 -12.67
C MET A 110 -1.01 -11.39 -11.52
N PHE A 111 -1.23 -10.11 -11.79
CA PHE A 111 -1.25 -9.05 -10.78
C PHE A 111 -2.67 -8.82 -10.31
N ILE A 112 -2.85 -8.70 -9.00
CA ILE A 112 -4.13 -8.37 -8.35
C ILE A 112 -3.82 -7.38 -7.23
N GLY A 113 -4.64 -6.35 -7.06
CA GLY A 113 -4.38 -5.42 -5.95
C GLY A 113 -5.48 -4.40 -5.74
N THR A 114 -5.41 -3.75 -4.61
CA THR A 114 -6.32 -2.67 -4.24
C THR A 114 -5.75 -1.33 -4.68
N GLN A 115 -6.58 -0.53 -5.34
CA GLN A 115 -6.20 0.77 -5.93
C GLN A 115 -6.91 1.90 -5.22
N LYS A 116 -6.15 2.85 -4.72
CA LYS A 116 -6.62 4.16 -4.25
C LYS A 116 -6.49 5.21 -5.35
N GLY A 117 -7.02 6.39 -5.10
CA GLY A 117 -6.91 7.52 -6.02
C GLY A 117 -6.08 8.67 -5.44
N TYR A 118 -5.49 9.49 -6.30
CA TYR A 118 -4.64 10.63 -5.94
C TYR A 118 -5.41 11.88 -5.50
N ASN A 119 -6.62 12.06 -6.00
CA ASN A 119 -7.46 13.21 -5.71
C ASN A 119 -8.88 12.76 -5.34
N THR A 120 -9.71 13.68 -4.86
CA THR A 120 -11.07 13.37 -4.39
C THR A 120 -11.89 12.62 -5.42
N LYS A 121 -11.87 13.03 -6.69
CA LYS A 121 -12.62 12.38 -7.77
C LYS A 121 -12.17 10.93 -8.00
N THR A 122 -10.87 10.71 -8.10
CA THR A 122 -10.31 9.37 -8.31
C THR A 122 -10.43 8.51 -7.07
N ARG A 123 -10.34 9.08 -5.86
CA ARG A 123 -10.60 8.35 -4.60
C ARG A 123 -12.04 7.86 -4.53
N GLN A 124 -13.02 8.69 -4.86
CA GLN A 124 -14.42 8.28 -4.93
C GLN A 124 -14.63 7.21 -6.00
N TYR A 125 -14.07 7.38 -7.19
CA TYR A 125 -14.15 6.38 -8.26
C TYR A 125 -13.58 5.02 -7.86
N ARG A 126 -12.48 5.01 -7.09
CA ARG A 126 -11.82 3.81 -6.57
C ARG A 126 -12.35 3.37 -5.19
N ASN A 127 -13.48 3.93 -4.77
CA ASN A 127 -14.09 3.65 -3.47
C ASN A 127 -13.06 3.67 -2.32
N PHE A 128 -12.13 4.62 -2.35
CA PHE A 128 -11.03 4.79 -1.38
C PHE A 128 -10.14 3.54 -1.19
N GLY A 129 -10.11 2.63 -2.15
CA GLY A 129 -9.41 1.35 -2.05
C GLY A 129 -10.18 0.27 -1.29
N MET A 130 -11.45 0.53 -0.96
CA MET A 130 -12.34 -0.42 -0.29
C MET A 130 -13.13 -1.23 -1.32
N ALA A 131 -12.73 -2.48 -1.55
CA ALA A 131 -13.40 -3.34 -2.52
C ALA A 131 -14.78 -3.80 -2.03
N ASN A 132 -15.72 -3.86 -2.97
CA ASN A 132 -17.02 -4.51 -2.82
C ASN A 132 -16.89 -6.02 -3.04
N PRO A 133 -17.95 -6.83 -2.77
CA PRO A 133 -17.92 -8.29 -2.98
C PRO A 133 -17.49 -8.70 -4.38
N GLU A 134 -17.93 -7.98 -5.40
CA GLU A 134 -17.54 -8.19 -6.80
C GLU A 134 -16.03 -8.01 -7.04
N GLY A 135 -15.35 -7.18 -6.26
CA GLY A 135 -13.89 -7.04 -6.30
C GLY A 135 -13.18 -8.31 -5.82
N TYR A 136 -13.62 -8.88 -4.71
CA TYR A 136 -13.06 -10.15 -4.21
C TYR A 136 -13.38 -11.31 -5.13
N ARG A 137 -14.60 -11.41 -5.68
CA ARG A 137 -14.94 -12.42 -6.69
C ARG A 137 -14.15 -12.27 -7.98
N LYS A 138 -13.90 -11.04 -8.43
CA LYS A 138 -12.99 -10.74 -9.56
C LYS A 138 -11.59 -11.24 -9.25
N ALA A 139 -11.04 -10.94 -8.06
CA ALA A 139 -9.73 -11.41 -7.63
C ALA A 139 -9.64 -12.95 -7.68
N LEU A 140 -10.60 -13.66 -7.08
CA LEU A 140 -10.64 -15.11 -7.11
C LEU A 140 -10.73 -15.67 -8.53
N ARG A 141 -11.57 -15.08 -9.38
CA ARG A 141 -11.68 -15.49 -10.78
C ARG A 141 -10.34 -15.39 -11.50
N LEU A 142 -9.59 -14.32 -11.27
CA LEU A 142 -8.27 -14.11 -11.85
C LEU A 142 -7.23 -15.09 -11.29
N MET A 143 -7.28 -15.38 -9.99
CA MET A 143 -6.40 -16.37 -9.35
C MET A 143 -6.62 -17.77 -9.95
N ARG A 144 -7.88 -18.20 -10.12
CA ARG A 144 -8.21 -19.47 -10.78
C ARG A 144 -7.79 -19.50 -12.25
N GLN A 145 -7.87 -18.36 -12.93
CA GLN A 145 -7.37 -18.23 -14.29
C GLN A 145 -5.85 -18.38 -14.35
N ALA A 146 -5.14 -17.75 -13.41
CA ALA A 146 -3.69 -17.88 -13.28
C ALA A 146 -3.29 -19.35 -13.02
N GLU A 147 -3.97 -20.01 -12.10
CA GLU A 147 -3.74 -21.45 -11.83
C GLU A 147 -3.95 -22.31 -13.08
N LYS A 148 -5.06 -22.10 -13.81
CA LYS A 148 -5.35 -22.82 -15.06
C LYS A 148 -4.24 -22.72 -16.10
N PHE A 149 -3.56 -21.58 -16.18
CA PHE A 149 -2.49 -21.34 -17.14
C PHE A 149 -1.09 -21.47 -16.54
N ASN A 150 -0.99 -21.96 -15.30
CA ASN A 150 0.27 -22.10 -14.56
C ASN A 150 1.08 -20.79 -14.48
N ILE A 151 0.39 -19.68 -14.19
CA ILE A 151 0.95 -18.34 -14.07
C ILE A 151 1.05 -17.96 -12.59
N PRO A 152 2.23 -17.55 -12.08
CA PRO A 152 2.37 -17.09 -10.70
C PRO A 152 1.56 -15.82 -10.45
N ILE A 153 1.14 -15.64 -9.18
CA ILE A 153 0.28 -14.53 -8.75
C ILE A 153 1.06 -13.58 -7.85
N VAL A 154 0.90 -12.29 -8.09
CA VAL A 154 1.40 -11.21 -7.21
C VAL A 154 0.22 -10.38 -6.75
N THR A 155 0.02 -10.26 -5.43
CA THR A 155 -1.00 -9.36 -4.89
C THR A 155 -0.36 -8.12 -4.28
N LEU A 156 -0.94 -6.94 -4.55
CA LEU A 156 -0.51 -5.64 -4.03
C LEU A 156 -1.61 -5.08 -3.12
N ILE A 157 -1.33 -4.99 -1.83
CA ILE A 157 -2.32 -4.66 -0.80
C ILE A 157 -2.15 -3.22 -0.35
N ASP A 158 -3.17 -2.39 -0.62
CA ASP A 158 -3.28 -1.02 -0.11
C ASP A 158 -4.75 -0.65 0.11
N THR A 159 -5.32 -1.09 1.23
CA THR A 159 -6.72 -0.89 1.57
C THR A 159 -6.92 -0.57 3.04
N PRO A 160 -7.79 0.39 3.39
CA PRO A 160 -8.22 0.63 4.76
C PRO A 160 -9.22 -0.43 5.27
N GLY A 161 -9.66 -1.37 4.40
CA GLY A 161 -10.61 -2.44 4.72
C GLY A 161 -11.50 -2.77 3.53
N ALA A 162 -12.39 -3.73 3.72
CA ALA A 162 -13.48 -3.99 2.78
C ALA A 162 -14.57 -2.92 2.89
N PHE A 163 -15.32 -2.67 1.82
CA PHE A 163 -16.41 -1.69 1.86
C PHE A 163 -17.53 -2.14 2.83
N PRO A 164 -17.88 -1.32 3.85
CA PRO A 164 -18.78 -1.73 4.92
C PRO A 164 -20.26 -1.34 4.65
N GLY A 165 -20.59 -0.97 3.41
CA GLY A 165 -21.95 -0.49 3.09
C GLY A 165 -22.98 -1.61 3.05
N LEU A 166 -24.26 -1.24 3.28
CA LEU A 166 -25.40 -2.16 3.23
C LEU A 166 -25.46 -2.95 1.92
N GLU A 167 -25.22 -2.28 0.81
CA GLU A 167 -25.19 -2.87 -0.53
C GLU A 167 -24.13 -3.97 -0.69
N ALA A 168 -22.98 -3.84 0.02
CA ALA A 168 -21.96 -4.87 0.02
C ALA A 168 -22.40 -6.08 0.87
N GLU A 169 -23.04 -5.85 2.02
CA GLU A 169 -23.60 -6.93 2.84
C GLU A 169 -24.68 -7.71 2.07
N GLU A 170 -25.60 -7.03 1.40
CA GLU A 170 -26.63 -7.65 0.57
C GLU A 170 -26.06 -8.52 -0.56
N ARG A 171 -24.90 -8.13 -1.10
CA ARG A 171 -24.20 -8.88 -2.14
C ARG A 171 -23.15 -9.88 -1.61
N GLY A 172 -23.10 -10.11 -0.29
CA GLY A 172 -22.31 -11.14 0.36
C GLY A 172 -20.84 -10.77 0.55
N GLN A 173 -20.54 -9.61 1.18
CA GLN A 173 -19.17 -9.17 1.45
C GLN A 173 -18.38 -10.17 2.29
N GLY A 174 -18.97 -10.66 3.38
CA GLY A 174 -18.32 -11.64 4.26
C GLY A 174 -18.07 -12.97 3.55
N GLU A 175 -19.01 -13.44 2.74
CA GLU A 175 -18.86 -14.68 1.94
C GLU A 175 -17.73 -14.54 0.92
N ALA A 176 -17.71 -13.43 0.17
CA ALA A 176 -16.70 -13.22 -0.88
C ALA A 176 -15.27 -13.19 -0.31
N ILE A 177 -15.07 -12.56 0.85
CA ILE A 177 -13.77 -12.53 1.55
C ILE A 177 -13.41 -13.93 2.08
N ALA A 178 -14.32 -14.58 2.80
CA ALA A 178 -14.08 -15.89 3.40
C ALA A 178 -13.78 -16.95 2.33
N ARG A 179 -14.50 -16.90 1.22
CA ARG A 179 -14.27 -17.78 0.08
C ARG A 179 -12.91 -17.55 -0.55
N ASN A 180 -12.50 -16.30 -0.73
CA ASN A 180 -11.16 -16.01 -1.23
C ASN A 180 -10.07 -16.60 -0.33
N ILE A 181 -10.16 -16.40 0.98
CA ILE A 181 -9.21 -16.97 1.95
C ILE A 181 -9.12 -18.48 1.80
N TYR A 182 -10.26 -19.16 1.76
CA TYR A 182 -10.32 -20.62 1.61
C TYR A 182 -9.73 -21.09 0.27
N GLU A 183 -10.11 -20.45 -0.83
CA GLU A 183 -9.67 -20.85 -2.17
C GLU A 183 -8.18 -20.56 -2.42
N MET A 184 -7.68 -19.44 -1.91
CA MET A 184 -6.25 -19.08 -2.04
C MET A 184 -5.35 -20.16 -1.41
N MET A 185 -5.77 -20.80 -0.33
CA MET A 185 -5.04 -21.92 0.29
C MET A 185 -4.96 -23.17 -0.61
N ASN A 186 -5.83 -23.29 -1.60
CA ASN A 186 -5.90 -24.43 -2.52
C ASN A 186 -5.28 -24.15 -3.91
N ILE A 187 -4.96 -22.90 -4.23
CA ILE A 187 -4.29 -22.50 -5.48
C ILE A 187 -2.91 -23.14 -5.56
N LYS A 188 -2.60 -23.77 -6.69
CA LYS A 188 -1.37 -24.56 -6.90
C LYS A 188 -0.22 -23.80 -7.55
N VAL A 189 -0.44 -22.54 -7.94
CA VAL A 189 0.63 -21.67 -8.44
C VAL A 189 1.14 -20.78 -7.32
N PRO A 190 2.41 -20.35 -7.35
CA PRO A 190 2.95 -19.47 -6.32
C PRO A 190 2.16 -18.17 -6.18
N ILE A 191 1.88 -17.77 -4.94
CA ILE A 191 1.24 -16.52 -4.60
C ILE A 191 2.19 -15.71 -3.71
N ILE A 192 2.56 -14.51 -4.17
CA ILE A 192 3.35 -13.54 -3.41
C ILE A 192 2.46 -12.35 -3.05
N ASN A 193 2.27 -12.10 -1.77
CA ASN A 193 1.51 -10.97 -1.27
C ASN A 193 2.45 -9.85 -0.83
N ILE A 194 2.17 -8.62 -1.21
CA ILE A 194 3.00 -7.45 -0.87
C ILE A 194 2.11 -6.35 -0.30
N ILE A 195 2.30 -6.01 0.98
CA ILE A 195 1.66 -4.85 1.58
C ILE A 195 2.44 -3.61 1.15
N ILE A 196 1.83 -2.78 0.29
CA ILE A 196 2.44 -1.58 -0.27
C ILE A 196 1.95 -0.28 0.38
N GLY A 197 0.93 -0.36 1.23
CA GLY A 197 0.34 0.77 1.93
C GLY A 197 -0.36 0.35 3.20
N GLU A 198 -1.67 0.49 3.25
CA GLU A 198 -2.50 0.03 4.35
C GLU A 198 -2.93 -1.42 4.12
N GLY A 199 -2.64 -2.30 5.07
CA GLY A 199 -3.11 -3.67 5.07
C GLY A 199 -4.14 -3.89 6.16
N ALA A 200 -5.41 -3.49 5.93
CA ALA A 200 -6.40 -3.51 6.99
C ALA A 200 -7.43 -4.63 6.87
N SER A 201 -7.62 -5.34 7.98
CA SER A 201 -8.77 -6.19 8.25
C SER A 201 -9.02 -7.27 7.19
N GLY A 202 -10.26 -7.73 7.08
CA GLY A 202 -10.71 -8.67 6.04
C GLY A 202 -10.49 -8.19 4.61
N GLY A 203 -10.44 -6.86 4.42
CA GLY A 203 -10.14 -6.26 3.12
C GLY A 203 -8.76 -6.66 2.59
N ALA A 204 -7.77 -6.64 3.45
CA ALA A 204 -6.41 -7.09 3.13
C ALA A 204 -6.33 -8.62 3.03
N LEU A 205 -6.95 -9.35 3.97
CA LEU A 205 -6.93 -10.81 3.99
C LEU A 205 -7.59 -11.44 2.75
N GLY A 206 -8.62 -10.80 2.20
CA GLY A 206 -9.34 -11.30 1.02
C GLY A 206 -8.47 -11.48 -0.24
N ILE A 207 -7.26 -10.90 -0.25
CA ILE A 207 -6.22 -11.14 -1.28
C ILE A 207 -4.83 -11.35 -0.67
N GLY A 208 -4.75 -11.58 0.65
CA GLY A 208 -3.52 -11.57 1.44
C GLY A 208 -3.02 -12.94 1.90
N VAL A 209 -3.61 -14.04 1.41
CA VAL A 209 -3.17 -15.40 1.72
C VAL A 209 -2.26 -15.90 0.60
N GLY A 210 -1.07 -16.38 0.92
CA GLY A 210 -0.13 -16.85 -0.10
C GLY A 210 1.11 -17.50 0.47
N ASP A 211 2.00 -17.93 -0.42
CA ASP A 211 3.23 -18.64 -0.07
C ASP A 211 4.28 -17.73 0.56
N LYS A 212 4.29 -16.46 0.17
CA LYS A 212 5.14 -15.43 0.77
C LYS A 212 4.37 -14.15 0.99
N ILE A 213 4.50 -13.59 2.19
CA ILE A 213 3.93 -12.29 2.55
C ILE A 213 5.07 -11.33 2.80
N LEU A 214 5.15 -10.30 1.99
CA LEU A 214 6.13 -9.22 2.06
C LEU A 214 5.43 -7.92 2.46
N MET A 215 6.20 -7.00 3.02
CA MET A 215 5.67 -5.71 3.45
C MET A 215 6.72 -4.63 3.28
N LEU A 216 6.36 -3.49 2.71
CA LEU A 216 7.26 -2.35 2.65
C LEU A 216 7.47 -1.77 4.05
N GLU A 217 8.64 -1.24 4.32
CA GLU A 217 9.06 -0.79 5.65
C GLU A 217 8.09 0.24 6.28
N ASN A 218 7.62 1.20 5.49
CA ASN A 218 6.78 2.30 5.96
C ASN A 218 5.30 2.07 5.57
N THR A 219 4.81 0.88 5.87
CA THR A 219 3.41 0.45 5.72
C THR A 219 2.93 -0.15 7.04
N TRP A 220 1.67 -0.52 7.13
CA TRP A 220 1.13 -1.20 8.30
C TRP A 220 0.18 -2.34 7.94
N TYR A 221 0.12 -3.35 8.80
CA TYR A 221 -0.74 -4.52 8.64
C TYR A 221 -1.42 -4.84 9.97
N SER A 222 -2.74 -4.79 10.03
CA SER A 222 -3.50 -5.03 11.25
C SER A 222 -4.95 -5.38 10.95
N VAL A 223 -5.60 -6.01 11.92
CA VAL A 223 -7.04 -6.30 11.89
C VAL A 223 -7.90 -5.03 11.96
N ILE A 224 -7.38 -3.95 12.52
CA ILE A 224 -8.11 -2.70 12.78
C ILE A 224 -7.17 -1.50 12.64
N SER A 225 -7.70 -0.33 12.26
CA SER A 225 -6.92 0.91 12.27
C SER A 225 -6.67 1.41 13.69
N PRO A 226 -5.56 2.14 13.95
CA PRO A 226 -5.30 2.71 15.28
C PRO A 226 -6.43 3.61 15.78
N GLU A 227 -7.03 4.41 14.89
CA GLU A 227 -8.15 5.29 15.25
C GLU A 227 -9.38 4.50 15.70
N SER A 228 -9.73 3.44 14.95
CA SER A 228 -10.86 2.59 15.32
C SER A 228 -10.58 1.81 16.62
N CYS A 229 -9.35 1.33 16.81
CA CYS A 229 -8.91 0.71 18.05
C CYS A 229 -9.02 1.69 19.22
N SER A 230 -8.53 2.91 19.06
CA SER A 230 -8.65 3.99 20.04
C SER A 230 -10.11 4.27 20.40
N SER A 231 -10.98 4.37 19.41
CA SER A 231 -12.43 4.59 19.63
C SER A 231 -13.09 3.47 20.43
N ILE A 232 -12.72 2.22 20.16
CA ILE A 232 -13.30 1.05 20.87
C ILE A 232 -12.80 0.98 22.31
N LEU A 233 -11.49 1.11 22.53
CA LEU A 233 -10.88 0.91 23.83
C LEU A 233 -11.03 2.13 24.78
N TRP A 234 -10.85 3.33 24.24
CA TRP A 234 -10.84 4.58 25.03
C TRP A 234 -12.01 5.51 24.74
N ARG A 235 -12.88 5.17 23.77
CA ARG A 235 -14.00 6.02 23.32
C ARG A 235 -13.57 7.42 22.84
N SER A 236 -12.33 7.54 22.39
CA SER A 236 -11.72 8.77 21.89
C SER A 236 -10.67 8.46 20.81
N TRP A 237 -10.44 9.37 19.87
CA TRP A 237 -9.36 9.27 18.88
C TRP A 237 -8.01 9.78 19.41
N GLU A 238 -7.98 10.37 20.60
CA GLU A 238 -6.75 10.96 21.16
C GLU A 238 -5.66 9.92 21.45
N HIS A 239 -6.05 8.66 21.70
CA HIS A 239 -5.13 7.55 21.99
C HIS A 239 -4.68 6.75 20.75
N LYS A 240 -4.83 7.32 19.53
CA LYS A 240 -4.46 6.62 18.28
C LYS A 240 -2.98 6.25 18.18
N GLU A 241 -2.09 7.05 18.75
CA GLU A 241 -0.65 6.77 18.80
C GLU A 241 -0.34 5.59 19.73
N GLU A 242 -0.93 5.60 20.93
CA GLU A 242 -0.84 4.50 21.89
C GLU A 242 -1.43 3.21 21.30
N ALA A 243 -2.58 3.32 20.61
CA ALA A 243 -3.20 2.20 19.89
C ALA A 243 -2.28 1.66 18.79
N ALA A 244 -1.60 2.51 18.01
CA ALA A 244 -0.67 2.09 16.97
C ALA A 244 0.50 1.28 17.56
N ASP A 245 1.05 1.73 18.67
CA ASP A 245 2.13 1.02 19.37
C ASP A 245 1.65 -0.31 19.99
N ALA A 246 0.45 -0.34 20.56
CA ALA A 246 -0.13 -1.54 21.16
C ALA A 246 -0.48 -2.62 20.12
N LEU A 247 -0.96 -2.21 18.94
CA LEU A 247 -1.35 -3.11 17.85
C LEU A 247 -0.15 -3.84 17.20
N LYS A 248 1.08 -3.39 17.40
CA LYS A 248 2.29 -4.01 16.81
C LYS A 248 2.16 -4.22 15.29
N LEU A 249 1.77 -3.16 14.58
CA LEU A 249 1.34 -3.20 13.18
C LEU A 249 2.44 -2.93 12.15
N THR A 250 3.68 -2.64 12.59
CA THR A 250 4.78 -2.30 11.69
C THR A 250 5.40 -3.53 11.03
N ALA A 251 6.13 -3.33 9.92
CA ALA A 251 6.85 -4.42 9.25
C ALA A 251 7.81 -5.16 10.20
N LYS A 252 8.47 -4.43 11.10
CA LYS A 252 9.36 -4.99 12.12
C LYS A 252 8.61 -5.88 13.12
N ASP A 253 7.42 -5.44 13.56
CA ASP A 253 6.58 -6.22 14.46
C ASP A 253 6.05 -7.49 13.76
N MET A 254 5.60 -7.36 12.51
CA MET A 254 5.11 -8.49 11.71
C MET A 254 6.20 -9.55 11.48
N LEU A 255 7.43 -9.13 11.21
CA LEU A 255 8.59 -10.05 11.13
C LEU A 255 8.83 -10.77 12.47
N LYS A 256 8.81 -10.03 13.58
CA LYS A 256 8.98 -10.60 14.93
C LYS A 256 7.88 -11.60 15.27
N ASN A 257 6.66 -11.36 14.80
CA ASN A 257 5.50 -12.23 15.01
C ASN A 257 5.41 -13.38 13.99
N CYS A 258 6.41 -13.57 13.14
CA CYS A 258 6.47 -14.60 12.10
C CYS A 258 5.32 -14.52 11.08
N LEU A 259 4.74 -13.34 10.86
CA LEU A 259 3.67 -13.10 9.88
C LEU A 259 4.21 -12.69 8.51
N LEU A 260 5.48 -12.32 8.42
CA LEU A 260 6.17 -11.97 7.17
C LEU A 260 7.34 -12.90 6.92
N TYR A 261 7.69 -13.06 5.65
CA TYR A 261 8.91 -13.73 5.24
C TYR A 261 10.03 -12.73 5.03
N THR A 262 11.23 -13.06 5.49
CA THR A 262 12.42 -12.29 5.14
C THR A 262 12.73 -12.49 3.66
N SER A 263 12.67 -11.40 2.88
CA SER A 263 13.33 -11.40 1.58
C SER A 263 14.82 -11.23 1.82
N PRO A 264 15.72 -12.03 1.22
CA PRO A 264 17.12 -11.65 1.17
C PRO A 264 17.18 -10.28 0.48
N SER A 265 17.60 -9.24 1.22
CA SER A 265 17.88 -7.95 0.63
C SER A 265 18.87 -8.17 -0.52
N PRO A 266 18.61 -7.68 -1.71
CA PRO A 266 19.65 -7.65 -2.73
C PRO A 266 20.80 -6.84 -2.16
N ARG A 267 21.94 -7.45 -2.01
CA ARG A 267 23.21 -6.81 -1.61
C ARG A 267 23.73 -5.97 -2.76
#